data_58059f897028dda3f223f6946f67823d
#
_entry.id   58059f897028dda3f223f6946f67823d
#
_cell.length_a   1.000
_cell.length_b   1.000
_cell.length_c   1.000
_cell.angle_alpha   90.00
_cell.angle_beta   90.00
_cell.angle_gamma   90.00
#
_symmetry.space_group_name_H-M   'P 1'
#
loop_
_entity.id
_entity.type
_entity.pdbx_description
1 polymer ?
#
loop_
_entity_poly.entity_id
_entity_poly.type
_entity_poly.pdbx_seq_one_letter_code
_entity_poly.pdbx_strand_id
1 'polypeptide(L)'
;MYYGNGRTNFPRLENYKQALEHHDSIKPIRGRAVECRPLLTCAGGRARSHYAIKKGVINGVDCVSVILYATPVITYLADGEIWLEDGGYPTNTTHQVMCRVLGRGHSVFAVGGRSILCLPYAEPEREEWEVAVVQIQPVPKPTNHFFAFPEDAPLRLTVTGTQVTVLNPTPMYREYVLRGKMGEVRKRRAKPITYIRNMAKLMEAKEVDRRSSFSSQGRARELLESSDIADWYEMAKHVYALAVQQTWEYGQGYVYKLTRKGIDTQIAKILRTCYADCATELRPLPFTTCPKSGDTPRN
;
A
#
# COMPACT_ATOMS: atom_id res chain seq x y z
N MET A 1 9.20 -2.40 18.86
CA MET A 1 10.68 -2.61 18.83
C MET A 1 11.26 -1.57 17.87
N TYR A 2 11.87 -0.50 18.38
CA TYR A 2 12.51 0.54 17.56
C TYR A 2 13.82 -0.01 17.00
N TYR A 3 13.86 -0.29 15.72
CA TYR A 3 15.13 -0.49 15.03
C TYR A 3 15.77 0.88 14.84
N GLY A 4 16.88 1.09 15.51
CA GLY A 4 17.64 2.33 15.44
C GLY A 4 17.95 2.73 14.00
N ASN A 5 17.89 4.03 13.73
CA ASN A 5 18.21 4.72 12.48
C ASN A 5 19.69 4.61 12.06
N GLY A 6 20.31 3.44 12.17
CA GLY A 6 21.55 3.15 11.49
C GLY A 6 21.26 3.07 9.99
N ARG A 7 21.82 4.01 9.20
CA ARG A 7 21.78 3.99 7.74
C ARG A 7 22.38 2.68 7.24
N THR A 8 21.56 1.65 7.08
CA THR A 8 21.94 0.41 6.44
C THR A 8 22.14 0.72 4.96
N ASN A 9 23.41 0.82 4.53
CA ASN A 9 23.76 1.02 3.14
C ASN A 9 23.54 -0.30 2.39
N PHE A 10 22.37 -0.44 1.79
CA PHE A 10 22.13 -1.56 0.87
C PHE A 10 22.92 -1.34 -0.44
N PRO A 11 23.52 -2.39 -1.01
CA PRO A 11 24.10 -2.30 -2.34
C PRO A 11 22.99 -2.03 -3.36
N ARG A 12 23.30 -1.27 -4.39
CA ARG A 12 22.44 -1.17 -5.58
C ARG A 12 22.85 -2.27 -6.54
N LEU A 13 21.91 -3.14 -6.84
CA LEU A 13 22.12 -4.29 -7.73
C LEU A 13 21.06 -4.22 -8.83
N GLU A 14 21.46 -3.82 -10.01
CA GLU A 14 20.54 -3.53 -11.11
C GLU A 14 20.36 -4.69 -12.08
N ASN A 15 21.26 -5.68 -12.03
CA ASN A 15 21.27 -6.83 -12.91
C ASN A 15 22.04 -8.01 -12.29
N TYR A 16 21.97 -9.16 -12.96
CA TYR A 16 22.66 -10.39 -12.55
C TYR A 16 24.17 -10.21 -12.36
N LYS A 17 24.84 -9.51 -13.29
CA LYS A 17 26.30 -9.31 -13.23
C LYS A 17 26.70 -8.57 -11.96
N GLN A 18 26.03 -7.46 -11.63
CA GLN A 18 26.30 -6.70 -10.40
C GLN A 18 25.99 -7.51 -9.14
N ALA A 19 24.92 -8.30 -9.16
CA ALA A 19 24.56 -9.17 -8.04
C ALA A 19 25.62 -10.26 -7.82
N LEU A 20 26.12 -10.84 -8.90
CA LEU A 20 27.17 -11.86 -8.87
C LEU A 20 28.50 -11.29 -8.37
N GLU A 21 28.94 -10.15 -8.91
CA GLU A 21 30.16 -9.45 -8.48
C GLU A 21 30.08 -9.07 -7.00
N HIS A 22 28.94 -8.54 -6.55
CA HIS A 22 28.72 -8.22 -5.14
C HIS A 22 28.80 -9.47 -4.27
N HIS A 23 28.14 -10.56 -4.65
CA HIS A 23 28.21 -11.82 -3.94
C HIS A 23 29.67 -12.29 -3.83
N ASP A 24 30.43 -12.31 -4.90
CA ASP A 24 31.81 -12.87 -4.93
C ASP A 24 32.82 -12.00 -4.19
N SER A 25 32.56 -10.70 -4.07
CA SER A 25 33.39 -9.78 -3.29
C SER A 25 33.31 -9.98 -1.77
N ILE A 26 32.31 -10.73 -1.27
CA ILE A 26 32.04 -10.85 0.16
C ILE A 26 32.42 -12.24 0.68
N LYS A 27 33.01 -12.31 1.86
CA LYS A 27 33.34 -13.58 2.52
C LYS A 27 32.08 -14.30 3.03
N PRO A 28 32.04 -15.66 2.96
CA PRO A 28 30.92 -16.42 3.47
C PRO A 28 30.70 -16.21 4.97
N ILE A 29 29.45 -16.39 5.41
CA ILE A 29 29.11 -16.38 6.82
C ILE A 29 29.57 -17.71 7.43
N ARG A 30 30.39 -17.65 8.50
CA ARG A 30 30.84 -18.85 9.21
C ARG A 30 29.63 -19.68 9.67
N GLY A 31 29.63 -20.97 9.34
CA GLY A 31 28.57 -21.90 9.71
C GLY A 31 27.33 -21.89 8.79
N ARG A 32 27.39 -21.18 7.66
CA ARG A 32 26.38 -21.25 6.60
C ARG A 32 26.96 -21.83 5.31
N ALA A 33 26.07 -22.20 4.36
CA ALA A 33 26.47 -22.66 3.04
C ALA A 33 27.37 -21.62 2.35
N VAL A 34 28.36 -22.09 1.60
CA VAL A 34 29.36 -21.23 0.92
C VAL A 34 28.73 -20.28 -0.08
N GLU A 35 27.59 -20.68 -0.66
CA GLU A 35 26.78 -19.88 -1.60
C GLU A 35 26.04 -18.74 -0.94
N CYS A 36 25.91 -18.77 0.41
CA CYS A 36 25.19 -17.77 1.16
C CYS A 36 26.15 -16.75 1.79
N ARG A 37 26.04 -15.50 1.39
CA ARG A 37 26.85 -14.37 1.85
C ARG A 37 26.00 -13.32 2.54
N PRO A 38 26.55 -12.49 3.45
CA PRO A 38 25.81 -11.35 3.98
C PRO A 38 25.63 -10.31 2.88
N LEU A 39 24.41 -9.81 2.70
CA LEU A 39 24.13 -8.71 1.75
C LEU A 39 24.81 -7.41 2.18
N LEU A 40 24.93 -7.17 3.49
CA LEU A 40 25.48 -5.95 4.08
C LEU A 40 26.86 -6.20 4.65
N THR A 41 27.87 -5.53 4.12
CA THR A 41 29.27 -5.69 4.55
C THR A 41 29.58 -5.05 5.89
N CYS A 42 28.92 -3.94 6.21
CA CYS A 42 29.21 -3.10 7.39
C CYS A 42 28.20 -3.25 8.54
N ALA A 43 27.27 -4.20 8.46
CA ALA A 43 26.23 -4.36 9.46
C ALA A 43 26.71 -5.21 10.67
N GLY A 44 26.30 -4.84 11.89
CA GLY A 44 26.52 -5.64 13.09
C GLY A 44 25.81 -7.01 13.03
N GLY A 45 26.24 -7.96 13.88
CA GLY A 45 25.94 -9.39 13.80
C GLY A 45 24.50 -9.83 13.42
N ARG A 46 23.45 -9.20 13.98
CA ARG A 46 22.04 -9.56 13.66
C ARG A 46 21.63 -9.17 12.24
N ALA A 47 22.04 -7.99 11.76
CA ALA A 47 21.70 -7.55 10.41
C ALA A 47 22.38 -8.42 9.34
N ARG A 48 23.56 -8.97 9.62
CA ARG A 48 24.23 -9.93 8.75
C ARG A 48 23.47 -11.25 8.57
N SER A 49 22.69 -11.66 9.56
CA SER A 49 21.93 -12.91 9.46
C SER A 49 20.58 -12.77 8.79
N HIS A 50 20.02 -11.56 8.77
CA HIS A 50 18.68 -11.31 8.23
C HIS A 50 18.71 -10.94 6.74
N TYR A 51 19.80 -10.33 6.27
CA TYR A 51 19.97 -9.90 4.88
C TYR A 51 21.11 -10.69 4.25
N ALA A 52 20.78 -11.57 3.34
CA ALA A 52 21.76 -12.42 2.67
C ALA A 52 21.64 -12.28 1.15
N ILE A 53 22.72 -12.68 0.46
CA ILE A 53 22.74 -12.87 -0.99
C ILE A 53 23.22 -14.30 -1.26
N LYS A 54 22.55 -15.04 -2.14
CA LYS A 54 22.80 -16.45 -2.37
C LYS A 54 22.82 -16.77 -3.86
N LYS A 55 23.79 -17.55 -4.29
CA LYS A 55 23.82 -18.18 -5.63
C LYS A 55 22.94 -19.42 -5.66
N GLY A 56 22.37 -19.69 -6.81
CA GLY A 56 21.54 -20.88 -7.03
C GLY A 56 21.30 -21.12 -8.51
N VAL A 57 20.44 -22.09 -8.79
CA VAL A 57 19.98 -22.41 -10.14
C VAL A 57 18.48 -22.58 -10.08
N ILE A 58 17.76 -21.94 -10.99
CA ILE A 58 16.30 -22.05 -11.13
C ILE A 58 16.00 -22.47 -12.57
N ASN A 59 15.32 -23.60 -12.75
CA ASN A 59 14.99 -24.13 -14.07
C ASN A 59 16.19 -24.28 -15.02
N GLY A 60 17.38 -24.60 -14.47
CA GLY A 60 18.62 -24.72 -15.25
C GLY A 60 19.33 -23.39 -15.56
N VAL A 61 18.79 -22.25 -15.10
CA VAL A 61 19.39 -20.93 -15.26
C VAL A 61 20.07 -20.51 -13.96
N ASP A 62 21.32 -20.07 -14.04
CA ASP A 62 22.04 -19.53 -12.90
C ASP A 62 21.35 -18.28 -12.36
N CYS A 63 21.28 -18.17 -11.04
CA CYS A 63 20.65 -17.03 -10.39
C CYS A 63 21.40 -16.56 -9.15
N VAL A 64 21.14 -15.30 -8.78
CA VAL A 64 21.60 -14.71 -7.54
C VAL A 64 20.39 -14.08 -6.84
N SER A 65 20.09 -14.54 -5.63
CA SER A 65 18.92 -14.09 -4.88
C SER A 65 19.32 -13.26 -3.66
N VAL A 66 18.64 -12.13 -3.48
CA VAL A 66 18.63 -11.35 -2.23
C VAL A 66 17.60 -11.95 -1.30
N ILE A 67 18.03 -12.38 -0.15
CA ILE A 67 17.21 -13.10 0.84
C ILE A 67 16.99 -12.21 2.06
N LEU A 68 15.73 -12.07 2.43
CA LEU A 68 15.31 -11.45 3.68
C LEU A 68 14.81 -12.55 4.63
N TYR A 69 15.52 -12.78 5.75
CA TYR A 69 15.35 -13.93 6.66
C TYR A 69 15.55 -15.27 5.94
N ALA A 70 14.50 -15.85 5.40
CA ALA A 70 14.52 -17.08 4.62
C ALA A 70 13.88 -16.92 3.22
N THR A 71 13.28 -15.77 2.94
CA THR A 71 12.52 -15.50 1.72
C THR A 71 13.40 -14.83 0.68
N PRO A 72 13.53 -15.37 -0.55
CA PRO A 72 14.13 -14.66 -1.66
C PRO A 72 13.20 -13.52 -2.10
N VAL A 73 13.61 -12.27 -1.89
CA VAL A 73 12.78 -11.11 -2.21
C VAL A 73 13.11 -10.49 -3.57
N ILE A 74 14.32 -10.69 -4.04
CA ILE A 74 14.76 -10.31 -5.39
C ILE A 74 15.63 -11.45 -5.92
N THR A 75 15.35 -11.94 -7.11
CA THR A 75 16.19 -12.94 -7.78
C THR A 75 16.60 -12.42 -9.16
N TYR A 76 17.87 -12.37 -9.39
CA TYR A 76 18.46 -12.01 -10.67
C TYR A 76 18.84 -13.28 -11.41
N LEU A 77 18.36 -13.48 -12.62
CA LEU A 77 18.68 -14.62 -13.47
C LEU A 77 19.73 -14.23 -14.51
N ALA A 78 20.54 -15.20 -14.90
CA ALA A 78 21.61 -15.00 -15.89
C ALA A 78 21.09 -14.63 -17.28
N ASP A 79 19.85 -14.96 -17.61
CA ASP A 79 19.16 -14.59 -18.85
C ASP A 79 18.67 -13.12 -18.87
N GLY A 80 18.85 -12.38 -17.76
CA GLY A 80 18.51 -10.97 -17.64
C GLY A 80 17.16 -10.70 -16.99
N GLU A 81 16.40 -11.75 -16.61
CA GLU A 81 15.16 -11.54 -15.84
C GLU A 81 15.48 -11.20 -14.38
N ILE A 82 14.60 -10.40 -13.80
CA ILE A 82 14.56 -10.09 -12.36
C ILE A 82 13.20 -10.49 -11.82
N TRP A 83 13.20 -11.31 -10.80
CA TRP A 83 12.00 -11.76 -10.12
C TRP A 83 11.86 -11.06 -8.77
N LEU A 84 10.67 -10.53 -8.49
CA LEU A 84 10.33 -9.91 -7.22
C LEU A 84 9.25 -10.75 -6.54
N GLU A 85 9.48 -11.08 -5.28
CA GLU A 85 8.57 -11.89 -4.49
C GLU A 85 8.54 -11.39 -3.04
N ASP A 86 7.34 -11.21 -2.47
CA ASP A 86 7.22 -10.82 -1.06
C ASP A 86 7.06 -12.02 -0.11
N GLY A 87 6.96 -13.24 -0.68
CA GLY A 87 6.78 -14.49 0.08
C GLY A 87 5.51 -14.53 0.91
N GLY A 88 4.48 -13.79 0.50
CA GLY A 88 3.24 -13.61 1.26
C GLY A 88 3.34 -12.63 2.43
N TYR A 89 4.46 -11.91 2.55
CA TYR A 89 4.71 -10.92 3.59
C TYR A 89 4.87 -9.51 2.99
N PRO A 90 3.78 -8.83 2.61
CA PRO A 90 3.81 -7.47 2.06
C PRO A 90 4.13 -6.43 3.14
N THR A 91 5.30 -6.60 3.80
CA THR A 91 5.71 -5.75 4.91
C THR A 91 6.56 -4.57 4.44
N ASN A 92 6.57 -3.51 5.26
CA ASN A 92 7.38 -2.33 5.00
C ASN A 92 8.88 -2.67 4.89
N THR A 93 9.35 -3.66 5.65
CA THR A 93 10.75 -4.13 5.61
C THR A 93 11.06 -4.78 4.27
N THR A 94 10.19 -5.67 3.78
CA THR A 94 10.33 -6.33 2.47
C THR A 94 10.39 -5.29 1.35
N HIS A 95 9.46 -4.34 1.35
CA HIS A 95 9.41 -3.28 0.34
C HIS A 95 10.65 -2.36 0.38
N GLN A 96 11.12 -2.00 1.57
CA GLN A 96 12.34 -1.20 1.72
C GLN A 96 13.58 -1.90 1.17
N VAL A 97 13.72 -3.21 1.36
CA VAL A 97 14.83 -3.99 0.78
C VAL A 97 14.75 -3.92 -0.74
N MET A 98 13.59 -4.22 -1.33
CA MET A 98 13.40 -4.17 -2.78
C MET A 98 13.73 -2.78 -3.34
N CYS A 99 13.15 -1.71 -2.78
CA CYS A 99 13.38 -0.35 -3.24
C CYS A 99 14.85 0.07 -3.17
N ARG A 100 15.55 -0.30 -2.09
CA ARG A 100 16.94 0.11 -1.88
C ARG A 100 17.93 -0.68 -2.74
N VAL A 101 17.66 -1.96 -2.93
CA VAL A 101 18.56 -2.85 -3.71
C VAL A 101 18.37 -2.61 -5.20
N LEU A 102 17.15 -2.53 -5.71
CA LEU A 102 16.88 -2.27 -7.12
C LEU A 102 17.33 -0.87 -7.56
N GLY A 103 17.24 0.12 -6.69
CA GLY A 103 17.57 1.51 -7.04
C GLY A 103 16.62 2.10 -8.09
N ARG A 104 17.13 2.87 -9.04
CA ARG A 104 16.45 3.38 -10.27
C ARG A 104 15.08 4.07 -10.09
N GLY A 105 14.77 4.60 -8.92
CA GLY A 105 13.48 5.28 -8.68
C GLY A 105 12.28 4.34 -8.56
N HIS A 106 12.47 3.01 -8.58
CA HIS A 106 11.42 2.06 -8.30
C HIS A 106 10.90 2.22 -6.87
N SER A 107 9.59 2.12 -6.69
CA SER A 107 9.01 2.01 -5.36
C SER A 107 8.10 0.80 -5.25
N VAL A 108 8.19 0.10 -4.13
CA VAL A 108 7.31 -1.01 -3.78
C VAL A 108 6.59 -0.64 -2.50
N PHE A 109 5.27 -0.82 -2.48
CA PHE A 109 4.43 -0.49 -1.32
C PHE A 109 3.22 -1.41 -1.25
N ALA A 110 2.55 -1.45 -0.10
CA ALA A 110 1.36 -2.28 0.07
C ALA A 110 0.07 -1.50 -0.16
N VAL A 111 -0.87 -2.13 -0.86
CA VAL A 111 -2.26 -1.66 -0.99
C VAL A 111 -3.20 -2.84 -0.78
N GLY A 112 -4.09 -2.74 0.20
CA GLY A 112 -5.07 -3.81 0.46
C GLY A 112 -4.45 -5.17 0.81
N GLY A 113 -3.24 -5.18 1.41
CA GLY A 113 -2.52 -6.42 1.74
C GLY A 113 -1.75 -7.04 0.57
N ARG A 114 -1.58 -6.32 -0.54
CA ARG A 114 -0.81 -6.74 -1.72
C ARG A 114 0.37 -5.82 -1.97
N SER A 115 1.47 -6.38 -2.40
CA SER A 115 2.63 -5.61 -2.86
C SER A 115 2.36 -5.05 -4.25
N ILE A 116 2.69 -3.78 -4.44
CA ILE A 116 2.54 -3.04 -5.69
C ILE A 116 3.90 -2.47 -6.07
N LEU A 117 4.36 -2.80 -7.28
CA LEU A 117 5.50 -2.14 -7.90
C LEU A 117 5.02 -0.88 -8.61
N CYS A 118 5.67 0.25 -8.31
CA CYS A 118 5.48 1.50 -9.02
C CYS A 118 6.76 1.79 -9.84
N LEU A 119 6.61 1.87 -11.13
CA LEU A 119 7.65 2.25 -12.06
C LEU A 119 7.42 3.68 -12.54
N PRO A 120 8.41 4.58 -12.47
CA PRO A 120 8.31 5.85 -13.17
C PRO A 120 8.26 5.57 -14.67
N TYR A 121 7.28 6.11 -15.36
CA TYR A 121 7.24 6.06 -16.81
C TYR A 121 8.33 7.00 -17.33
N ALA A 122 9.39 6.45 -17.88
CA ALA A 122 10.31 7.22 -18.69
C ALA A 122 9.62 7.49 -20.03
N GLU A 123 9.28 8.74 -20.31
CA GLU A 123 8.93 9.11 -21.69
C GLU A 123 10.09 8.66 -22.60
N PRO A 124 9.79 8.05 -23.77
CA PRO A 124 10.83 7.77 -24.74
C PRO A 124 11.59 9.09 -25.02
N GLU A 125 12.92 9.00 -25.07
CA GLU A 125 13.75 10.16 -25.43
C GLU A 125 13.20 10.74 -26.73
N ARG A 126 12.63 11.95 -26.67
CA ARG A 126 12.18 12.66 -27.85
C ARG A 126 13.40 13.09 -28.63
N GLU A 127 13.44 12.82 -29.91
CA GLU A 127 14.50 13.32 -30.77
C GLU A 127 14.60 14.85 -30.64
N GLU A 128 15.81 15.41 -30.61
CA GLU A 128 16.07 16.83 -30.33
C GLU A 128 15.26 17.81 -31.21
N TRP A 129 14.90 17.39 -32.45
CA TRP A 129 14.10 18.22 -33.37
C TRP A 129 12.61 18.29 -32.94
N GLU A 130 12.07 17.27 -32.23
CA GLU A 130 10.70 17.33 -31.70
C GLU A 130 10.59 18.32 -30.51
N VAL A 131 11.66 18.51 -29.76
CA VAL A 131 11.71 19.44 -28.63
C VAL A 131 11.58 20.90 -29.10
N ALA A 132 12.10 21.24 -30.27
CA ALA A 132 12.06 22.60 -30.80
C ALA A 132 10.63 23.07 -31.21
N VAL A 133 9.76 22.14 -31.57
CA VAL A 133 8.38 22.44 -32.06
C VAL A 133 7.36 22.43 -30.92
N VAL A 134 7.65 21.77 -29.79
CA VAL A 134 6.67 21.49 -28.71
C VAL A 134 6.73 22.50 -27.54
N GLN A 135 7.49 23.59 -27.65
CA GLN A 135 7.59 24.61 -26.58
C GLN A 135 6.26 25.30 -26.18
N ILE A 136 5.14 24.99 -26.82
CA ILE A 136 3.82 25.60 -26.55
C ILE A 136 2.88 24.62 -25.80
N GLN A 137 3.20 23.34 -25.68
CA GLN A 137 2.37 22.40 -24.92
C GLN A 137 2.97 22.11 -23.54
N PRO A 138 2.14 22.10 -22.47
CA PRO A 138 2.64 21.72 -21.16
C PRO A 138 3.20 20.29 -21.25
N VAL A 139 4.46 20.13 -20.85
CA VAL A 139 5.11 18.83 -20.74
C VAL A 139 4.21 17.91 -19.91
N PRO A 140 3.70 16.80 -20.46
CA PRO A 140 2.87 15.90 -19.69
C PRO A 140 3.64 15.43 -18.47
N LYS A 141 3.01 15.45 -17.30
CA LYS A 141 3.64 14.96 -16.07
C LYS A 141 3.97 13.49 -16.25
N PRO A 142 5.17 13.05 -15.83
CA PRO A 142 5.54 11.65 -15.92
C PRO A 142 4.47 10.80 -15.23
N THR A 143 3.94 9.83 -15.95
CA THR A 143 2.89 8.94 -15.46
C THR A 143 3.56 7.73 -14.82
N ASN A 144 3.28 7.44 -13.57
CA ASN A 144 3.75 6.22 -12.94
C ASN A 144 2.88 5.03 -13.40
N HIS A 145 3.51 3.87 -13.61
CA HIS A 145 2.82 2.61 -13.85
C HIS A 145 2.83 1.76 -12.59
N PHE A 146 1.71 1.10 -12.29
CA PHE A 146 1.49 0.32 -11.07
C PHE A 146 1.16 -1.13 -11.44
N PHE A 147 1.92 -2.06 -10.88
CA PHE A 147 1.77 -3.50 -11.13
C PHE A 147 1.63 -4.24 -9.81
N ALA A 148 0.53 -4.97 -9.64
CA ALA A 148 0.36 -5.83 -8.48
C ALA A 148 1.24 -7.07 -8.61
N PHE A 149 1.76 -7.55 -7.47
CA PHE A 149 2.45 -8.83 -7.44
C PHE A 149 1.42 -9.96 -7.65
N PRO A 150 1.71 -10.93 -8.53
CA PRO A 150 0.88 -12.13 -8.67
C PRO A 150 0.78 -12.89 -7.34
N GLU A 151 -0.30 -13.66 -7.13
CA GLU A 151 -0.49 -14.43 -5.89
C GLU A 151 0.44 -15.63 -5.81
N ASP A 152 0.55 -16.38 -6.90
CA ASP A 152 1.18 -17.70 -6.94
C ASP A 152 2.48 -17.73 -7.73
N ALA A 153 3.01 -16.56 -8.09
CA ALA A 153 4.22 -16.45 -8.90
C ALA A 153 4.98 -15.15 -8.58
N PRO A 154 6.29 -15.10 -8.80
CA PRO A 154 7.05 -13.85 -8.71
C PRO A 154 6.62 -12.85 -9.79
N LEU A 155 6.69 -11.57 -9.50
CA LEU A 155 6.58 -10.51 -10.49
C LEU A 155 7.87 -10.49 -11.31
N ARG A 156 7.78 -10.72 -12.62
CA ARG A 156 8.93 -10.88 -13.52
C ARG A 156 9.18 -9.59 -14.31
N LEU A 157 10.42 -9.17 -14.31
CA LEU A 157 10.89 -7.94 -14.96
C LEU A 157 12.06 -8.25 -15.89
N THR A 158 12.20 -7.42 -16.94
CA THR A 158 13.46 -7.29 -17.68
C THR A 158 13.91 -5.84 -17.68
N VAL A 159 15.22 -5.64 -17.73
CA VAL A 159 15.82 -4.32 -17.74
C VAL A 159 16.70 -4.17 -18.98
N THR A 160 16.34 -3.24 -19.85
CA THR A 160 17.10 -2.90 -21.05
C THR A 160 17.48 -1.42 -20.98
N GLY A 161 18.77 -1.14 -20.74
CA GLY A 161 19.22 0.23 -20.50
C GLY A 161 18.53 0.85 -19.26
N THR A 162 17.77 1.91 -19.46
CA THR A 162 16.97 2.58 -18.41
C THR A 162 15.53 2.07 -18.35
N GLN A 163 15.09 1.31 -19.34
CA GLN A 163 13.71 0.83 -19.44
C GLN A 163 13.52 -0.47 -18.66
N VAL A 164 12.46 -0.51 -17.86
CA VAL A 164 12.00 -1.70 -17.14
C VAL A 164 10.69 -2.17 -17.72
N THR A 165 10.63 -3.43 -18.12
CA THR A 165 9.43 -4.06 -18.68
C THR A 165 8.94 -5.14 -17.72
N VAL A 166 7.66 -5.11 -17.37
CA VAL A 166 7.00 -6.16 -16.59
C VAL A 166 6.51 -7.24 -17.56
N LEU A 167 6.95 -8.49 -17.34
CA LEU A 167 6.66 -9.61 -18.24
C LEU A 167 5.32 -10.28 -17.94
N ASN A 168 4.87 -10.26 -16.68
CA ASN A 168 3.62 -10.86 -16.22
C ASN A 168 2.77 -9.86 -15.43
N PRO A 169 2.31 -8.77 -16.08
CA PRO A 169 1.57 -7.71 -15.41
C PRO A 169 0.23 -8.24 -14.89
N THR A 170 -0.02 -8.07 -13.59
CA THR A 170 -1.31 -8.42 -12.98
C THR A 170 -2.17 -7.15 -12.87
N PRO A 171 -3.32 -7.10 -13.55
CA PRO A 171 -4.20 -5.95 -13.51
C PRO A 171 -4.88 -5.84 -12.14
N MET A 172 -5.07 -4.60 -11.68
CA MET A 172 -5.91 -4.27 -10.54
C MET A 172 -7.33 -4.02 -10.99
N TYR A 173 -8.30 -4.41 -10.16
CA TYR A 173 -9.72 -4.18 -10.42
C TYR A 173 -10.31 -3.33 -9.32
N ARG A 174 -11.19 -2.42 -9.71
CA ARG A 174 -11.98 -1.61 -8.78
C ARG A 174 -13.45 -1.92 -8.95
N GLU A 175 -14.10 -2.03 -7.82
CA GLU A 175 -15.54 -2.21 -7.74
C GLU A 175 -16.26 -0.88 -7.98
N TYR A 176 -17.14 -0.86 -8.97
CA TYR A 176 -17.97 0.30 -9.29
C TYR A 176 -19.44 -0.05 -9.14
N VAL A 177 -20.18 0.79 -8.44
CA VAL A 177 -21.63 0.64 -8.37
C VAL A 177 -22.24 0.89 -9.75
N LEU A 178 -23.11 -0.01 -10.19
CA LEU A 178 -23.81 0.15 -11.46
C LEU A 178 -24.54 1.50 -11.50
N ARG A 179 -24.44 2.21 -12.64
CA ARG A 179 -25.00 3.57 -12.79
C ARG A 179 -26.48 3.64 -12.41
N GLY A 180 -27.28 2.63 -12.77
CA GLY A 180 -28.71 2.54 -12.42
C GLY A 180 -28.96 2.40 -10.90
N LYS A 181 -28.00 1.96 -10.12
CA LYS A 181 -28.11 1.79 -8.65
C LYS A 181 -27.59 2.98 -7.85
N MET A 182 -26.93 3.96 -8.48
CA MET A 182 -26.42 5.14 -7.77
C MET A 182 -27.51 5.97 -7.07
N GLY A 183 -28.71 6.00 -7.62
CA GLY A 183 -29.88 6.65 -6.98
C GLY A 183 -30.26 5.97 -5.67
N GLU A 184 -30.27 4.65 -5.66
CA GLU A 184 -30.55 3.83 -4.47
C GLU A 184 -29.48 4.02 -3.39
N VAL A 185 -28.20 3.96 -3.78
CA VAL A 185 -27.06 4.24 -2.87
C VAL A 185 -27.19 5.62 -2.24
N ARG A 186 -27.52 6.65 -3.04
CA ARG A 186 -27.71 8.02 -2.53
C ARG A 186 -28.83 8.09 -1.50
N LYS A 187 -29.95 7.39 -1.73
CA LYS A 187 -31.08 7.33 -0.78
C LYS A 187 -30.67 6.62 0.52
N ARG A 188 -30.03 5.43 0.42
CA ARG A 188 -29.59 4.64 1.59
C ARG A 188 -28.59 5.39 2.46
N ARG A 189 -27.64 6.12 1.86
CA ARG A 189 -26.58 6.84 2.61
C ARG A 189 -27.05 8.15 3.25
N ALA A 190 -28.10 8.78 2.75
CA ALA A 190 -28.47 10.13 3.15
C ALA A 190 -28.80 10.22 4.64
N LYS A 191 -29.67 9.34 5.14
CA LYS A 191 -30.08 9.30 6.54
C LYS A 191 -28.91 9.03 7.50
N PRO A 192 -28.11 7.94 7.33
CA PRO A 192 -26.98 7.65 8.19
C PRO A 192 -25.94 8.79 8.24
N ILE A 193 -25.61 9.38 7.09
CA ILE A 193 -24.63 10.48 7.06
C ILE A 193 -25.16 11.73 7.77
N THR A 194 -26.43 12.05 7.56
CA THR A 194 -27.07 13.19 8.24
C THR A 194 -27.09 12.97 9.75
N TYR A 195 -27.41 11.77 10.19
CA TYR A 195 -27.39 11.41 11.61
C TYR A 195 -25.99 11.60 12.23
N ILE A 196 -24.94 11.06 11.62
CA ILE A 196 -23.56 11.21 12.12
C ILE A 196 -23.15 12.69 12.20
N ARG A 197 -23.48 13.49 11.20
CA ARG A 197 -23.18 14.94 11.20
C ARG A 197 -23.91 15.69 12.31
N ASN A 198 -25.18 15.36 12.54
CA ASN A 198 -25.95 15.98 13.59
C ASN A 198 -25.47 15.57 14.98
N MET A 199 -25.13 14.27 15.16
CA MET A 199 -24.51 13.79 16.41
C MET A 199 -23.18 14.48 16.68
N ALA A 200 -22.36 14.66 15.65
CA ALA A 200 -21.10 15.40 15.79
C ALA A 200 -21.33 16.85 16.28
N LYS A 201 -22.33 17.54 15.74
CA LYS A 201 -22.71 18.90 16.20
C LYS A 201 -23.16 18.93 17.65
N LEU A 202 -24.01 17.97 18.08
CA LEU A 202 -24.44 17.86 19.48
C LEU A 202 -23.27 17.62 20.42
N MET A 203 -22.29 16.80 20.00
CA MET A 203 -21.07 16.55 20.76
C MET A 203 -20.16 17.79 20.85
N GLU A 204 -20.04 18.56 19.78
CA GLU A 204 -19.32 19.84 19.76
C GLU A 204 -19.98 20.86 20.69
N ALA A 205 -21.31 20.94 20.68
CA ALA A 205 -22.08 21.82 21.57
C ALA A 205 -22.11 21.35 23.03
N LYS A 206 -21.48 20.21 23.36
CA LYS A 206 -21.52 19.55 24.68
C LYS A 206 -22.95 19.22 25.16
N GLU A 207 -23.93 19.15 24.26
CA GLU A 207 -25.31 18.81 24.56
C GLU A 207 -25.53 17.32 24.81
N VAL A 208 -24.52 16.51 24.45
CA VAL A 208 -24.49 15.06 24.67
C VAL A 208 -23.31 14.72 25.56
N ASP A 209 -23.56 14.18 26.74
CA ASP A 209 -22.51 13.71 27.64
C ASP A 209 -21.97 12.37 27.14
N ARG A 210 -20.64 12.24 27.09
CA ARG A 210 -19.92 11.08 26.61
C ARG A 210 -19.94 9.88 27.54
N ARG A 211 -20.29 10.09 28.83
CA ARG A 211 -20.28 9.07 29.87
C ARG A 211 -21.58 8.30 29.95
N SER A 212 -22.64 8.83 29.41
CA SER A 212 -23.93 8.16 29.37
C SER A 212 -24.16 7.47 28.02
N SER A 213 -24.91 6.38 27.98
CA SER A 213 -25.22 5.73 26.72
C SER A 213 -25.99 6.71 25.83
N PHE A 214 -25.54 6.90 24.58
CA PHE A 214 -26.17 7.82 23.62
C PHE A 214 -27.67 7.55 23.41
N SER A 215 -28.13 6.32 23.67
CA SER A 215 -29.51 5.92 23.54
C SER A 215 -30.39 6.39 24.70
N SER A 216 -29.81 6.80 25.84
CA SER A 216 -30.55 7.24 27.03
C SER A 216 -30.72 8.76 27.15
N GLN A 217 -30.05 9.52 26.27
CA GLN A 217 -30.08 10.98 26.32
C GLN A 217 -31.19 11.52 25.42
N GLY A 218 -32.06 12.36 25.97
CA GLY A 218 -33.28 12.83 25.33
C GLY A 218 -33.06 13.28 23.88
N ARG A 219 -32.16 14.23 23.65
CA ARG A 219 -31.90 14.79 22.32
C ARG A 219 -31.24 13.83 21.34
N ALA A 220 -30.35 12.97 21.83
CA ALA A 220 -29.73 11.93 21.01
C ALA A 220 -30.75 10.86 20.61
N ARG A 221 -31.69 10.54 21.53
CA ARG A 221 -32.80 9.62 21.28
C ARG A 221 -33.82 10.21 20.31
N GLU A 222 -34.23 11.45 20.48
CA GLU A 222 -35.09 12.15 19.55
C GLU A 222 -34.50 12.20 18.12
N LEU A 223 -33.20 12.47 18.03
CA LEU A 223 -32.48 12.48 16.74
C LEU A 223 -32.46 11.10 16.09
N LEU A 224 -32.29 10.05 16.90
CA LEU A 224 -32.28 8.68 16.42
C LEU A 224 -33.69 8.26 15.94
N GLU A 225 -34.71 8.52 16.73
CA GLU A 225 -36.12 8.22 16.40
C GLU A 225 -36.55 8.99 15.13
N SER A 226 -36.19 10.27 15.02
CA SER A 226 -36.50 11.08 13.84
C SER A 226 -35.74 10.72 12.59
N SER A 227 -34.63 9.98 12.72
CA SER A 227 -33.77 9.61 11.58
C SER A 227 -34.31 8.45 10.75
N ASP A 228 -35.27 7.68 11.26
CA ASP A 228 -35.86 6.49 10.64
C ASP A 228 -34.74 5.51 10.15
N ILE A 229 -33.76 5.26 11.02
CA ILE A 229 -32.68 4.33 10.81
C ILE A 229 -33.05 3.01 11.47
N ALA A 230 -33.26 1.97 10.66
CA ALA A 230 -33.71 0.66 11.13
C ALA A 230 -32.70 -0.03 12.06
N ASP A 231 -31.41 0.15 11.81
CA ASP A 231 -30.34 -0.44 12.62
C ASP A 231 -29.56 0.63 13.40
N TRP A 232 -30.20 1.08 14.51
CA TRP A 232 -29.60 2.04 15.43
C TRP A 232 -28.32 1.50 16.10
N TYR A 233 -28.18 0.17 16.25
CA TYR A 233 -27.03 -0.44 16.90
C TYR A 233 -25.76 -0.30 16.05
N GLU A 234 -25.88 -0.47 14.75
CA GLU A 234 -24.79 -0.20 13.83
C GLU A 234 -24.39 1.29 13.82
N MET A 235 -25.38 2.19 13.90
CA MET A 235 -25.11 3.62 13.98
C MET A 235 -24.46 4.03 15.30
N ALA A 236 -24.80 3.40 16.41
CA ALA A 236 -24.18 3.64 17.71
C ALA A 236 -22.67 3.38 17.69
N LYS A 237 -22.20 2.35 16.99
CA LYS A 237 -20.77 2.08 16.82
C LYS A 237 -20.03 3.24 16.14
N HIS A 238 -20.63 3.83 15.11
CA HIS A 238 -20.05 4.98 14.43
C HIS A 238 -20.02 6.24 15.31
N VAL A 239 -21.08 6.48 16.07
CA VAL A 239 -21.14 7.59 17.03
C VAL A 239 -20.12 7.40 18.15
N TYR A 240 -20.03 6.19 18.71
CA TYR A 240 -19.04 5.88 19.73
C TYR A 240 -17.59 6.06 19.22
N ALA A 241 -17.33 5.66 18.00
CA ALA A 241 -16.03 5.84 17.37
C ALA A 241 -15.64 7.31 17.12
N LEU A 242 -16.61 8.22 16.99
CA LEU A 242 -16.36 9.66 16.98
C LEU A 242 -15.82 10.17 18.33
N ALA A 243 -16.27 9.54 19.42
CA ALA A 243 -15.89 9.94 20.79
C ALA A 243 -14.52 9.43 21.23
N VAL A 244 -13.94 8.46 20.54
CA VAL A 244 -12.72 7.71 20.98
C VAL A 244 -11.40 8.41 20.62
N GLN A 245 -11.40 9.54 19.93
CA GLN A 245 -10.16 10.28 19.71
C GLN A 245 -9.75 11.02 20.99
N GLN A 246 -8.89 10.35 21.78
CA GLN A 246 -8.37 10.83 23.05
C GLN A 246 -7.06 11.61 22.84
N THR A 247 -7.00 12.82 23.35
CA THR A 247 -5.75 13.51 23.62
C THR A 247 -5.60 13.64 25.13
N TRP A 248 -4.39 13.31 25.63
CA TRP A 248 -4.03 13.54 27.02
C TRP A 248 -3.69 15.03 27.20
N GLU A 249 -4.45 15.76 27.99
CA GLU A 249 -4.12 17.13 28.38
C GLU A 249 -3.69 17.15 29.85
N TYR A 250 -2.52 17.76 30.09
CA TYR A 250 -1.91 17.83 31.41
C TYR A 250 -2.86 18.53 32.41
N GLY A 251 -3.20 17.86 33.52
CA GLY A 251 -4.08 18.39 34.56
C GLY A 251 -5.59 18.15 34.34
N GLN A 252 -6.03 17.75 33.14
CA GLN A 252 -7.44 17.48 32.83
C GLN A 252 -7.75 16.01 32.53
N GLY A 253 -6.74 15.16 32.42
CA GLY A 253 -6.90 13.77 32.02
C GLY A 253 -7.15 13.61 30.53
N TYR A 254 -7.86 12.53 30.14
CA TYR A 254 -8.19 12.30 28.74
C TYR A 254 -9.32 13.21 28.26
N VAL A 255 -8.97 14.13 27.37
CA VAL A 255 -9.94 15.00 26.70
C VAL A 255 -10.29 14.41 25.35
N TYR A 256 -11.57 14.20 25.10
CA TYR A 256 -12.07 13.70 23.83
C TYR A 256 -12.22 14.87 22.88
N LYS A 257 -11.45 14.88 21.80
CA LYS A 257 -11.54 15.90 20.78
C LYS A 257 -12.17 15.33 19.53
N LEU A 258 -13.32 15.85 19.16
CA LEU A 258 -13.94 15.53 17.88
C LEU A 258 -13.10 16.16 16.77
N THR A 259 -12.66 15.37 15.79
CA THR A 259 -11.91 15.89 14.65
C THR A 259 -12.67 15.69 13.36
N ARG A 260 -12.54 16.64 12.43
CA ARG A 260 -13.11 16.51 11.08
C ARG A 260 -12.70 15.20 10.41
N LYS A 261 -11.42 14.80 10.55
CA LYS A 261 -10.90 13.53 10.05
C LYS A 261 -11.63 12.31 10.64
N GLY A 262 -11.99 12.36 11.93
CA GLY A 262 -12.75 11.30 12.58
C GLY A 262 -14.15 11.17 11.97
N ILE A 263 -14.85 12.29 11.77
CA ILE A 263 -16.18 12.33 11.13
C ILE A 263 -16.10 11.75 9.72
N ASP A 264 -15.16 12.22 8.90
CA ASP A 264 -14.98 11.77 7.52
C ASP A 264 -14.66 10.27 7.46
N THR A 265 -13.88 9.75 8.41
CA THR A 265 -13.60 8.32 8.53
C THR A 265 -14.85 7.49 8.79
N GLN A 266 -15.74 7.92 9.71
CA GLN A 266 -17.01 7.21 9.98
C GLN A 266 -17.96 7.29 8.79
N ILE A 267 -18.06 8.45 8.14
CA ILE A 267 -18.84 8.61 6.90
C ILE A 267 -18.34 7.65 5.81
N ALA A 268 -17.01 7.52 5.65
CA ALA A 268 -16.44 6.60 4.68
C ALA A 268 -16.77 5.13 4.98
N LYS A 269 -16.80 4.73 6.26
CA LYS A 269 -17.23 3.38 6.66
C LYS A 269 -18.69 3.12 6.32
N ILE A 270 -19.58 4.05 6.65
CA ILE A 270 -21.01 3.97 6.31
C ILE A 270 -21.20 3.84 4.79
N LEU A 271 -20.46 4.64 4.02
CA LEU A 271 -20.50 4.56 2.56
C LEU A 271 -20.12 3.17 2.06
N ARG A 272 -19.07 2.56 2.63
CA ARG A 272 -18.64 1.19 2.24
C ARG A 272 -19.78 0.19 2.50
N THR A 273 -20.44 0.24 3.66
CA THR A 273 -21.58 -0.64 3.95
C THR A 273 -22.71 -0.43 2.95
N CYS A 274 -23.07 0.83 2.67
CA CYS A 274 -24.11 1.13 1.67
C CYS A 274 -23.76 0.66 0.26
N TYR A 275 -22.46 0.63 -0.08
CA TYR A 275 -22.00 0.13 -1.38
C TYR A 275 -21.99 -1.40 -1.43
N ALA A 276 -21.65 -2.08 -0.33
CA ALA A 276 -21.59 -3.54 -0.29
C ALA A 276 -22.94 -4.21 -0.61
N ASP A 277 -24.05 -3.55 -0.25
CA ASP A 277 -25.41 -4.02 -0.52
C ASP A 277 -25.92 -3.73 -1.95
N CYS A 278 -25.13 -3.03 -2.76
CA CYS A 278 -25.52 -2.64 -4.10
C CYS A 278 -24.85 -3.52 -5.15
N ALA A 279 -25.54 -3.80 -6.24
CA ALA A 279 -24.93 -4.49 -7.36
C ALA A 279 -23.75 -3.67 -7.90
N THR A 280 -22.59 -4.29 -7.94
CA THR A 280 -21.34 -3.69 -8.37
C THR A 280 -20.81 -4.39 -9.60
N GLU A 281 -19.98 -3.70 -10.33
CA GLU A 281 -19.26 -4.21 -11.49
C GLU A 281 -17.76 -4.03 -11.26
N LEU A 282 -17.00 -5.09 -11.44
CA LEU A 282 -15.54 -5.03 -11.39
C LEU A 282 -15.00 -4.57 -12.74
N ARG A 283 -14.25 -3.48 -12.72
CA ARG A 283 -13.57 -2.97 -13.92
C ARG A 283 -12.06 -2.95 -13.71
N PRO A 284 -11.31 -3.37 -14.74
CA PRO A 284 -9.86 -3.27 -14.69
C PRO A 284 -9.43 -1.80 -14.59
N LEU A 285 -8.41 -1.57 -13.78
CA LEU A 285 -7.76 -0.26 -13.68
C LEU A 285 -6.63 -0.20 -14.72
N PRO A 286 -6.51 0.91 -15.46
CA PRO A 286 -5.31 1.17 -16.25
C PRO A 286 -4.08 1.12 -15.33
N PHE A 287 -2.97 0.58 -15.82
CA PHE A 287 -1.71 0.50 -15.07
C PHE A 287 -1.18 1.87 -14.61
N THR A 288 -1.66 2.96 -15.22
CA THR A 288 -1.35 4.34 -14.82
C THR A 288 -2.16 4.83 -13.63
N THR A 289 -3.15 4.05 -13.17
CA THR A 289 -4.01 4.43 -12.04
C THR A 289 -3.44 3.92 -10.73
N CYS A 290 -3.11 4.82 -9.81
CA CYS A 290 -2.66 4.44 -8.47
C CYS A 290 -3.76 3.64 -7.74
N PRO A 291 -3.48 2.39 -7.34
CA PRO A 291 -4.46 1.55 -6.67
C PRO A 291 -4.76 2.07 -5.25
N LYS A 292 -5.98 1.76 -4.76
CA LYS A 292 -6.47 2.13 -3.43
C LYS A 292 -6.77 0.89 -2.61
N SER A 293 -6.94 1.04 -1.31
CA SER A 293 -7.14 -0.08 -0.37
C SER A 293 -8.37 -0.97 -0.62
N GLY A 294 -9.23 -0.64 -1.56
CA GLY A 294 -10.37 -1.48 -1.97
C GLY A 294 -10.19 -2.14 -3.34
N ASP A 295 -9.05 -1.89 -3.99
CA ASP A 295 -8.76 -2.48 -5.29
C ASP A 295 -8.14 -3.87 -5.08
N THR A 296 -8.49 -4.84 -5.94
CA THR A 296 -8.03 -6.23 -5.85
C THR A 296 -7.33 -6.63 -7.14
N PRO A 297 -6.16 -7.32 -7.08
CA PRO A 297 -5.59 -7.95 -8.25
C PRO A 297 -6.44 -9.16 -8.66
N ARG A 298 -6.49 -9.46 -9.93
CA ARG A 298 -7.04 -10.72 -10.46
C ARG A 298 -6.17 -11.21 -11.61
N ASN A 299 -5.87 -12.48 -11.57
CA ASN A 299 -5.19 -13.20 -12.66
C ASN A 299 -6.15 -13.45 -13.83
#